data_4a0604b8e7f1237dfbbae79d30347d77
#
_entry.id   4a0604b8e7f1237dfbbae79d30347d77
#
_cell.length_a   1.000
_cell.length_b   1.000
_cell.length_c   1.000
_cell.angle_alpha   90.00
_cell.angle_beta   90.00
_cell.angle_gamma   90.00
#
_symmetry.space_group_name_H-M   'P 1'
#
loop_
_entity.id
_entity.type
_entity.pdbx_description
1 polymer ?
#
loop_
_entity_poly.entity_id
_entity_poly.type
_entity_poly.pdbx_seq_one_letter_code
_entity_poly.pdbx_strand_id
1 'polypeptide(L)'
;MDASDLIVTQGLSRRRMLQTSAVGFGWLAASALLAQTGATAAAVDPMAPKRSHFAPRAKRVIFLLMKGGPSQVDTFDPKPLLDRDDGKPYPGQKPRVQFAPTSTLLKSPWSFKNYGESGLPVSELFPHVAQCVDDLCILRSLHGTNPAHGGALLKLHTGSDNFIRPSMGSWITYGLGTENENLPGFITICPTFAHGGVNNWGAAFLPAAYQGTPLGNATVAASQATVQHIRNSRLTPAQQRTQLDLIGQMNQDHLSATGPSSALEGRLNSFELAFRMQMAMPEAQDISSESDATRKLYGLDHPVTENFGRQCLLARRFAERGVRFIQVTHSDGDVQWDQHGNLRKGHAKNAAEVDQPIAGLLRDLKSRGLLKDTLVVWGGEFGRTPAAQGGRDGRDHNPEGFTMWLAGAGVKAGTAYGATDDYGWFATENKIHLHDFHATLLALLGLDHEKLTYRYAGRDFRLTDVGGHVVTDILG
;
A
#
# COMPACT_ATOMS: atom_id res chain seq x y z
N MET A 1 26.74 53.58 36.09
CA MET A 1 26.60 52.37 35.19
C MET A 1 25.17 52.22 34.82
N ASP A 2 24.90 52.59 33.58
CA ASP A 2 23.59 52.87 33.01
C ASP A 2 22.76 51.60 32.76
N ALA A 3 21.48 51.68 33.12
CA ALA A 3 20.52 50.61 32.95
C ALA A 3 19.66 50.86 31.70
N SER A 4 20.30 51.01 30.52
CA SER A 4 19.60 51.43 29.30
C SER A 4 19.90 50.60 28.05
N ASP A 5 20.23 49.29 28.14
CA ASP A 5 20.46 48.48 26.92
C ASP A 5 19.96 47.07 27.07
N LEU A 6 18.64 46.88 27.06
CA LEU A 6 18.02 45.59 26.74
C LEU A 6 16.62 45.76 26.08
N ILE A 7 16.60 46.51 24.96
CA ILE A 7 15.44 46.43 24.04
C ILE A 7 15.77 45.35 22.99
N VAL A 8 15.37 44.12 23.31
CA VAL A 8 15.30 43.04 22.32
C VAL A 8 14.19 43.40 21.34
N THR A 9 14.52 43.85 20.16
CA THR A 9 13.62 44.04 19.04
C THR A 9 13.07 42.69 18.61
N GLN A 10 12.01 42.20 19.24
CA GLN A 10 11.21 41.11 18.70
C GLN A 10 10.53 41.63 17.43
N GLY A 11 10.97 41.12 16.27
CA GLY A 11 10.38 41.39 14.98
C GLY A 11 8.88 41.15 15.00
N LEU A 12 8.09 42.18 14.71
CA LEU A 12 6.64 42.14 14.61
C LEU A 12 6.25 41.15 13.50
N SER A 13 5.68 39.98 13.86
CA SER A 13 5.07 39.08 12.89
C SER A 13 3.92 39.78 12.14
N ARG A 14 3.64 39.43 10.86
CA ARG A 14 2.50 39.96 10.10
C ARG A 14 1.19 39.89 10.85
N ARG A 15 1.01 38.84 11.66
CA ARG A 15 -0.17 38.66 12.53
C ARG A 15 -0.22 39.70 13.64
N ARG A 16 0.90 39.96 14.30
CA ARG A 16 1.00 40.93 15.37
C ARG A 16 0.85 42.36 14.83
N MET A 17 1.36 42.62 13.62
CA MET A 17 1.16 43.90 12.93
C MET A 17 -0.32 44.14 12.57
N LEU A 18 -1.04 43.12 12.08
CA LEU A 18 -2.48 43.18 11.82
C LEU A 18 -3.32 43.35 13.11
N GLN A 19 -2.84 42.74 14.22
CA GLN A 19 -3.48 42.87 15.52
C GLN A 19 -3.32 44.27 16.14
N THR A 20 -2.20 44.96 15.87
CA THR A 20 -1.88 46.24 16.45
C THR A 20 -2.20 47.45 15.55
N SER A 21 -2.24 47.29 14.23
CA SER A 21 -2.47 48.35 13.26
C SER A 21 -3.94 48.57 12.88
N ALA A 22 -4.79 47.58 13.07
CA ALA A 22 -6.24 47.82 13.03
C ALA A 22 -6.66 48.35 14.40
N VAL A 23 -7.04 49.59 14.49
CA VAL A 23 -7.66 50.19 15.69
C VAL A 23 -8.74 49.24 16.21
N GLY A 24 -8.36 48.29 17.03
CA GLY A 24 -9.08 47.33 17.87
C GLY A 24 -10.43 46.71 17.44
N PHE A 25 -11.22 47.39 16.64
CA PHE A 25 -12.59 46.97 16.34
C PHE A 25 -12.75 45.77 15.43
N GLY A 26 -11.88 45.63 14.39
CA GLY A 26 -11.98 44.46 13.49
C GLY A 26 -11.53 43.15 14.15
N TRP A 27 -10.56 43.24 15.05
CA TRP A 27 -10.09 42.05 15.81
C TRP A 27 -11.09 41.72 16.95
N LEU A 28 -11.65 42.74 17.63
CA LEU A 28 -12.69 42.51 18.62
C LEU A 28 -13.96 41.93 18.01
N ALA A 29 -14.35 42.37 16.80
CA ALA A 29 -15.48 41.80 16.09
C ALA A 29 -15.18 40.36 15.60
N ALA A 30 -14.00 40.10 15.08
CA ALA A 30 -13.59 38.74 14.66
C ALA A 30 -13.44 37.77 15.86
N SER A 31 -12.89 38.24 16.98
CA SER A 31 -12.78 37.43 18.19
C SER A 31 -14.15 37.25 18.89
N ALA A 32 -15.04 38.22 18.84
CA ALA A 32 -16.43 38.06 19.33
C ALA A 32 -17.25 37.10 18.46
N LEU A 33 -17.10 37.14 17.14
CA LEU A 33 -17.69 36.17 16.21
C LEU A 33 -17.14 34.76 16.41
N LEU A 34 -15.83 34.60 16.61
CA LEU A 34 -15.17 33.32 16.92
C LEU A 34 -15.56 32.80 18.31
N ALA A 35 -15.77 33.68 19.29
CA ALA A 35 -16.25 33.31 20.62
C ALA A 35 -17.75 32.94 20.61
N GLN A 36 -18.59 33.58 19.76
CA GLN A 36 -20.00 33.23 19.61
C GLN A 36 -20.20 31.88 18.89
N THR A 37 -19.25 31.44 18.07
CA THR A 37 -19.34 30.13 17.43
C THR A 37 -19.05 28.96 18.37
N GLY A 38 -18.68 29.23 19.64
CA GLY A 38 -18.50 28.18 20.68
C GLY A 38 -17.57 27.04 20.31
N ALA A 39 -16.89 27.17 19.20
CA ALA A 39 -15.94 26.20 18.72
C ALA A 39 -14.59 26.45 19.41
N THR A 40 -14.47 25.98 20.66
CA THR A 40 -13.22 25.37 21.03
C THR A 40 -13.03 24.28 19.98
N ALA A 41 -12.15 24.51 19.02
CA ALA A 41 -11.72 23.45 18.11
C ALA A 41 -11.12 22.39 19.03
N ALA A 42 -11.93 21.41 19.44
CA ALA A 42 -11.43 20.18 20.02
C ALA A 42 -10.36 19.71 19.05
N ALA A 43 -9.17 19.39 19.53
CA ALA A 43 -8.10 18.89 18.71
C ALA A 43 -8.66 17.72 17.88
N VAL A 44 -8.88 17.97 16.58
CA VAL A 44 -9.51 16.99 15.71
C VAL A 44 -8.47 15.90 15.54
N ASP A 45 -8.75 14.70 16.06
CA ASP A 45 -7.88 13.54 15.82
C ASP A 45 -7.70 13.39 14.31
N PRO A 46 -6.47 13.54 13.77
CA PRO A 46 -6.21 13.44 12.34
C PRO A 46 -6.57 12.06 11.79
N MET A 47 -6.64 11.04 12.65
CA MET A 47 -6.99 9.67 12.29
C MET A 47 -8.49 9.37 12.47
N ALA A 48 -9.30 10.29 12.99
CA ALA A 48 -10.74 10.12 13.06
C ALA A 48 -11.34 9.79 11.68
N PRO A 49 -12.39 8.96 11.61
CA PRO A 49 -13.06 8.64 10.35
C PRO A 49 -13.52 9.92 9.62
N LYS A 50 -13.15 10.03 8.36
CA LYS A 50 -13.49 11.15 7.48
C LYS A 50 -14.52 10.72 6.44
N ARG A 51 -15.35 11.68 6.02
CA ARG A 51 -16.29 11.43 4.93
C ARG A 51 -15.54 11.30 3.60
N SER A 52 -15.89 10.25 2.84
CA SER A 52 -15.44 10.10 1.46
C SER A 52 -16.07 11.17 0.57
N HIS A 53 -15.47 11.43 -0.59
CA HIS A 53 -15.99 12.41 -1.56
C HIS A 53 -17.29 11.92 -2.24
N PHE A 54 -17.45 10.61 -2.36
CA PHE A 54 -18.64 9.93 -2.89
C PHE A 54 -18.80 8.55 -2.23
N ALA A 55 -19.89 7.85 -2.50
CA ALA A 55 -20.17 6.56 -1.88
C ALA A 55 -19.05 5.53 -2.17
N PRO A 56 -18.38 5.02 -1.13
CA PRO A 56 -17.29 4.06 -1.32
C PRO A 56 -17.85 2.66 -1.63
N ARG A 57 -17.12 1.88 -2.42
CA ARG A 57 -17.32 0.45 -2.63
C ARG A 57 -16.42 -0.37 -1.70
N ALA A 58 -15.21 0.12 -1.46
CA ALA A 58 -14.25 -0.45 -0.52
C ALA A 58 -14.20 0.37 0.77
N LYS A 59 -14.10 -0.31 1.89
CA LYS A 59 -13.75 0.30 3.18
C LYS A 59 -12.25 0.18 3.47
N ARG A 60 -11.62 -0.89 2.96
CA ARG A 60 -10.23 -1.23 3.25
C ARG A 60 -9.54 -1.92 2.09
N VAL A 61 -8.22 -1.94 2.14
CA VAL A 61 -7.37 -2.57 1.12
C VAL A 61 -6.44 -3.59 1.79
N ILE A 62 -6.31 -4.76 1.18
CA ILE A 62 -5.22 -5.71 1.43
C ILE A 62 -4.38 -5.78 0.17
N PHE A 63 -3.14 -5.31 0.22
CA PHE A 63 -2.21 -5.34 -0.90
C PHE A 63 -1.19 -6.46 -0.72
N LEU A 64 -1.28 -7.48 -1.55
CA LEU A 64 -0.34 -8.61 -1.64
C LEU A 64 0.76 -8.25 -2.61
N LEU A 65 1.85 -7.67 -2.09
CA LEU A 65 3.00 -7.23 -2.88
C LEU A 65 3.95 -8.39 -3.14
N MET A 66 4.05 -8.80 -4.39
CA MET A 66 5.00 -9.80 -4.90
C MET A 66 6.28 -9.09 -5.36
N LYS A 67 7.16 -8.75 -4.43
CA LYS A 67 8.33 -7.93 -4.71
C LYS A 67 9.32 -8.64 -5.63
N GLY A 68 9.73 -7.95 -6.66
CA GLY A 68 10.67 -8.46 -7.67
C GLY A 68 10.04 -8.66 -9.04
N GLY A 69 8.74 -8.47 -9.19
CA GLY A 69 8.04 -8.49 -10.48
C GLY A 69 7.75 -9.89 -11.01
N PRO A 70 6.62 -10.51 -10.61
CA PRO A 70 6.16 -11.78 -11.18
C PRO A 70 5.99 -11.67 -12.70
N SER A 71 6.39 -12.70 -13.41
CA SER A 71 6.28 -12.76 -14.87
C SER A 71 4.82 -12.91 -15.30
N GLN A 72 4.27 -11.93 -15.99
CA GLN A 72 2.91 -11.97 -16.51
C GLN A 72 2.67 -13.13 -17.46
N VAL A 73 3.64 -13.39 -18.37
CA VAL A 73 3.53 -14.47 -19.38
C VAL A 73 3.66 -15.87 -18.77
N ASP A 74 4.10 -15.96 -17.53
CA ASP A 74 4.24 -17.23 -16.80
C ASP A 74 3.14 -17.43 -15.75
N THR A 75 2.27 -16.43 -15.51
CA THR A 75 1.26 -16.47 -14.43
C THR A 75 -0.18 -16.29 -14.89
N PHE A 76 -0.57 -15.11 -15.44
CA PHE A 76 -1.97 -14.79 -15.75
C PHE A 76 -2.21 -14.23 -17.16
N ASP A 77 -1.17 -14.13 -18.00
CA ASP A 77 -1.26 -13.60 -19.37
C ASP A 77 -0.63 -14.57 -20.39
N PRO A 78 -1.30 -15.71 -20.72
CA PRO A 78 -0.79 -16.70 -21.67
C PRO A 78 -0.62 -16.10 -23.08
N LYS A 79 0.48 -16.50 -23.74
CA LYS A 79 0.85 -16.02 -25.08
C LYS A 79 1.12 -17.16 -26.03
N PRO A 80 0.12 -17.64 -26.80
CA PRO A 80 0.29 -18.75 -27.75
C PRO A 80 1.38 -18.50 -28.79
N LEU A 81 1.56 -17.24 -29.24
CA LEU A 81 2.63 -16.92 -30.18
C LEU A 81 4.03 -17.06 -29.56
N LEU A 82 4.14 -16.86 -28.25
CA LEU A 82 5.39 -17.06 -27.54
C LEU A 82 5.80 -18.55 -27.54
N ASP A 83 4.82 -19.46 -27.43
CA ASP A 83 5.06 -20.90 -27.54
C ASP A 83 5.49 -21.30 -28.95
N ARG A 84 4.80 -20.76 -30.00
CA ARG A 84 5.11 -21.03 -31.41
C ARG A 84 6.50 -20.55 -31.83
N ASP A 85 6.92 -19.40 -31.31
CA ASP A 85 8.11 -18.68 -31.74
C ASP A 85 9.28 -18.80 -30.74
N ASP A 86 9.21 -19.76 -29.83
CA ASP A 86 10.29 -20.03 -28.86
C ASP A 86 11.64 -20.17 -29.56
N GLY A 87 12.63 -19.47 -29.07
CA GLY A 87 13.98 -19.44 -29.64
C GLY A 87 14.20 -18.52 -30.84
N LYS A 88 13.13 -17.89 -31.38
CA LYS A 88 13.25 -16.91 -32.48
C LYS A 88 13.53 -15.50 -31.94
N PRO A 89 14.09 -14.60 -32.74
CA PRO A 89 14.15 -13.18 -32.41
C PRO A 89 12.76 -12.59 -32.22
N TYR A 90 12.62 -11.64 -31.28
CA TYR A 90 11.39 -10.85 -31.17
C TYR A 90 11.18 -10.03 -32.45
N PRO A 91 10.01 -10.11 -33.12
CA PRO A 91 9.80 -9.47 -34.41
C PRO A 91 9.60 -7.94 -34.34
N GLY A 92 9.34 -7.40 -33.15
CA GLY A 92 9.16 -5.97 -32.93
C GLY A 92 10.43 -5.23 -32.51
N GLN A 93 10.29 -3.94 -32.25
CA GLN A 93 11.37 -3.12 -31.69
C GLN A 93 11.47 -3.41 -30.18
N LYS A 94 12.62 -3.89 -29.72
CA LYS A 94 12.88 -4.08 -28.30
C LYS A 94 13.06 -2.74 -27.59
N PRO A 95 12.52 -2.57 -26.37
CA PRO A 95 12.87 -1.41 -25.55
C PRO A 95 14.37 -1.39 -25.25
N ARG A 96 14.87 -0.22 -24.86
CA ARG A 96 16.25 -0.12 -24.39
C ARG A 96 16.41 -0.93 -23.11
N VAL A 97 17.30 -1.92 -23.15
CA VAL A 97 17.66 -2.73 -21.99
C VAL A 97 18.54 -1.91 -21.05
N GLN A 98 18.23 -1.93 -19.75
CA GLN A 98 18.94 -1.13 -18.77
C GLN A 98 20.19 -1.82 -18.22
N PHE A 99 20.12 -3.14 -17.97
CA PHE A 99 21.18 -3.86 -17.26
C PHE A 99 21.91 -4.88 -18.14
N ALA A 100 21.20 -5.73 -18.86
CA ALA A 100 21.80 -6.75 -19.70
C ALA A 100 20.96 -7.05 -20.94
N PRO A 101 21.58 -7.38 -22.08
CA PRO A 101 20.85 -7.73 -23.29
C PRO A 101 19.96 -8.95 -23.09
N THR A 102 18.75 -8.89 -23.61
CA THR A 102 17.88 -10.05 -23.78
C THR A 102 18.18 -10.76 -25.09
N SER A 103 18.03 -12.08 -25.13
CA SER A 103 18.27 -12.89 -26.32
C SER A 103 16.98 -13.10 -27.13
N THR A 104 16.65 -14.33 -27.47
CA THR A 104 15.48 -14.74 -28.24
C THR A 104 14.24 -14.87 -27.34
N LEU A 105 13.07 -15.01 -27.95
CA LEU A 105 11.81 -15.30 -27.27
C LEU A 105 11.96 -16.57 -26.42
N LEU A 106 11.33 -16.58 -25.27
CA LEU A 106 11.29 -17.69 -24.33
C LEU A 106 9.84 -18.02 -24.00
N LYS A 107 9.37 -19.21 -24.42
CA LYS A 107 8.04 -19.67 -24.04
C LYS A 107 7.91 -19.85 -22.54
N SER A 108 6.68 -19.82 -22.03
CA SER A 108 6.43 -20.18 -20.64
C SER A 108 6.82 -21.65 -20.40
N PRO A 109 7.57 -21.94 -19.34
CA PRO A 109 7.83 -23.33 -18.96
C PRO A 109 6.62 -24.03 -18.32
N TRP A 110 5.53 -23.31 -18.07
CA TRP A 110 4.32 -23.80 -17.44
C TRP A 110 3.12 -23.78 -18.38
N SER A 111 2.22 -24.75 -18.19
CA SER A 111 0.97 -24.83 -18.92
C SER A 111 -0.09 -23.92 -18.32
N PHE A 112 -1.06 -23.50 -19.16
CA PHE A 112 -2.23 -22.75 -18.78
C PHE A 112 -3.49 -23.58 -18.97
N LYS A 113 -4.45 -23.43 -18.06
CA LYS A 113 -5.79 -24.02 -18.16
C LYS A 113 -6.84 -22.97 -17.85
N ASN A 114 -8.02 -23.14 -18.43
CA ASN A 114 -9.16 -22.31 -18.11
C ASN A 114 -9.84 -22.82 -16.84
N TYR A 115 -10.21 -21.89 -15.96
CA TYR A 115 -10.84 -22.19 -14.66
C TYR A 115 -12.10 -21.37 -14.45
N GLY A 116 -12.93 -21.85 -13.53
CA GLY A 116 -14.18 -21.20 -13.12
C GLY A 116 -15.24 -21.16 -14.21
N GLU A 117 -16.33 -20.51 -13.90
CA GLU A 117 -17.41 -20.22 -14.87
C GLU A 117 -16.98 -19.15 -15.89
N SER A 118 -16.09 -18.24 -15.47
CA SER A 118 -15.51 -17.21 -16.32
C SER A 118 -14.60 -17.75 -17.43
N GLY A 119 -14.07 -18.97 -17.27
CA GLY A 119 -13.16 -19.58 -18.23
C GLY A 119 -11.81 -18.86 -18.37
N LEU A 120 -11.38 -18.10 -17.36
CA LEU A 120 -10.13 -17.36 -17.43
C LEU A 120 -8.92 -18.30 -17.31
N PRO A 121 -7.90 -18.13 -18.17
CA PRO A 121 -6.70 -18.94 -18.12
C PRO A 121 -5.79 -18.53 -16.97
N VAL A 122 -5.32 -19.53 -16.22
CA VAL A 122 -4.35 -19.38 -15.13
C VAL A 122 -3.25 -20.43 -15.30
N SER A 123 -2.01 -20.04 -15.02
CA SER A 123 -0.86 -20.94 -15.04
C SER A 123 -0.96 -22.03 -13.96
N GLU A 124 -0.41 -23.20 -14.25
CA GLU A 124 -0.29 -24.29 -13.27
C GLU A 124 0.55 -23.94 -12.03
N LEU A 125 1.21 -22.77 -12.02
CA LEU A 125 1.87 -22.21 -10.84
C LEU A 125 0.89 -21.85 -9.72
N PHE A 126 -0.38 -21.55 -10.05
CA PHE A 126 -1.39 -21.05 -9.12
C PHE A 126 -2.66 -21.93 -9.06
N PRO A 127 -2.54 -23.24 -8.77
CA PRO A 127 -3.69 -24.17 -8.79
C PRO A 127 -4.77 -23.85 -7.75
N HIS A 128 -4.43 -23.23 -6.62
CA HIS A 128 -5.39 -22.83 -5.59
C HIS A 128 -6.06 -21.49 -5.90
N VAL A 129 -5.30 -20.47 -6.33
CA VAL A 129 -5.84 -19.17 -6.76
C VAL A 129 -6.73 -19.33 -7.99
N ALA A 130 -6.38 -20.22 -8.92
CA ALA A 130 -7.17 -20.54 -10.10
C ALA A 130 -8.62 -20.96 -9.76
N GLN A 131 -8.85 -21.57 -8.61
CA GLN A 131 -10.19 -21.94 -8.15
C GLN A 131 -10.99 -20.75 -7.56
N CYS A 132 -10.35 -19.60 -7.42
CA CYS A 132 -10.98 -18.34 -7.02
C CYS A 132 -11.10 -17.36 -8.20
N VAL A 133 -10.84 -17.81 -9.44
CA VAL A 133 -10.70 -16.95 -10.61
C VAL A 133 -11.98 -16.15 -10.91
N ASP A 134 -13.15 -16.69 -10.59
CA ASP A 134 -14.43 -16.01 -10.75
C ASP A 134 -14.63 -14.83 -9.80
N ASP A 135 -13.77 -14.69 -8.79
CA ASP A 135 -13.73 -13.53 -7.89
C ASP A 135 -12.70 -12.49 -8.33
N LEU A 136 -11.87 -12.79 -9.36
CA LEU A 136 -10.76 -11.94 -9.78
C LEU A 136 -11.14 -11.01 -10.93
N CYS A 137 -10.58 -9.81 -10.93
CA CYS A 137 -10.49 -8.91 -12.06
C CYS A 137 -9.01 -8.82 -12.47
N ILE A 138 -8.61 -9.45 -13.55
CA ILE A 138 -7.22 -9.56 -14.00
C ILE A 138 -6.93 -8.38 -14.94
N LEU A 139 -5.98 -7.52 -14.54
CA LEU A 139 -5.54 -6.35 -15.29
C LEU A 139 -4.27 -6.72 -16.06
N ARG A 140 -4.36 -6.92 -17.39
CA ARG A 140 -3.23 -7.40 -18.21
C ARG A 140 -2.44 -6.31 -18.89
N SER A 141 -2.87 -5.07 -18.79
CA SER A 141 -2.31 -3.93 -19.53
C SER A 141 -1.69 -2.87 -18.64
N LEU A 142 -1.28 -3.23 -17.42
CA LEU A 142 -0.54 -2.30 -16.59
C LEU A 142 0.79 -1.96 -17.24
N HIS A 143 1.20 -0.70 -17.10
CA HIS A 143 2.53 -0.26 -17.50
C HIS A 143 3.05 0.84 -16.57
N GLY A 144 4.36 0.91 -16.48
CA GLY A 144 5.10 1.91 -15.72
C GLY A 144 6.18 2.56 -16.57
N THR A 145 7.08 3.29 -15.93
CA THR A 145 8.12 4.08 -16.60
C THR A 145 9.54 3.69 -16.20
N ASN A 146 9.70 2.89 -15.14
CA ASN A 146 11.01 2.62 -14.58
C ASN A 146 11.29 1.10 -14.53
N PRO A 147 12.34 0.63 -15.21
CA PRO A 147 12.73 -0.77 -15.19
C PRO A 147 13.61 -1.16 -13.99
N ALA A 148 13.98 -0.23 -13.11
CA ALA A 148 14.77 -0.53 -11.92
C ALA A 148 13.87 -0.69 -10.69
N HIS A 149 14.06 -1.76 -9.89
CA HIS A 149 13.25 -2.06 -8.70
C HIS A 149 13.03 -0.86 -7.78
N GLY A 150 14.08 -0.10 -7.47
CA GLY A 150 13.98 1.04 -6.54
C GLY A 150 12.99 2.10 -7.02
N GLY A 151 13.12 2.54 -8.27
CA GLY A 151 12.22 3.54 -8.86
C GLY A 151 10.83 2.97 -9.15
N ALA A 152 10.74 1.73 -9.63
CA ALA A 152 9.45 1.09 -9.91
C ALA A 152 8.62 0.86 -8.62
N LEU A 153 9.26 0.42 -7.53
CA LEU A 153 8.60 0.28 -6.22
C LEU A 153 8.16 1.63 -5.66
N LEU A 154 9.00 2.66 -5.77
CA LEU A 154 8.58 4.02 -5.39
C LEU A 154 7.38 4.47 -6.23
N LYS A 155 7.39 4.27 -7.56
CA LYS A 155 6.27 4.61 -8.44
C LYS A 155 5.00 3.88 -8.05
N LEU A 156 5.08 2.58 -7.81
CA LEU A 156 3.94 1.75 -7.38
C LEU A 156 3.36 2.23 -6.06
N HIS A 157 4.21 2.59 -5.08
CA HIS A 157 3.74 2.99 -3.75
C HIS A 157 3.39 4.46 -3.63
N THR A 158 4.09 5.36 -4.33
CA THR A 158 4.02 6.80 -4.06
C THR A 158 3.62 7.65 -5.27
N GLY A 159 3.43 7.03 -6.44
CA GLY A 159 3.16 7.74 -7.69
C GLY A 159 4.38 8.46 -8.29
N SER A 160 5.57 8.33 -7.69
CA SER A 160 6.80 8.96 -8.19
C SER A 160 7.97 8.00 -8.13
N ASP A 161 8.73 7.92 -9.20
CA ASP A 161 9.92 7.04 -9.29
C ASP A 161 11.24 7.73 -8.87
N ASN A 162 11.22 9.05 -8.65
CA ASN A 162 12.43 9.85 -8.36
C ASN A 162 12.34 10.63 -7.04
N PHE A 163 11.14 10.92 -6.55
CA PHE A 163 10.95 11.76 -5.37
C PHE A 163 10.31 10.98 -4.23
N ILE A 164 10.76 11.27 -3.01
CA ILE A 164 10.13 10.75 -1.80
C ILE A 164 8.80 11.49 -1.62
N ARG A 165 7.69 10.76 -1.77
CA ARG A 165 6.31 11.23 -1.59
C ARG A 165 5.55 10.29 -0.67
N PRO A 166 4.40 10.72 -0.13
CA PRO A 166 3.59 9.84 0.70
C PRO A 166 3.15 8.60 -0.08
N SER A 167 3.19 7.46 0.60
CA SER A 167 2.74 6.20 0.02
C SER A 167 1.21 6.16 -0.16
N MET A 168 0.71 5.27 -1.03
CA MET A 168 -0.72 5.10 -1.26
C MET A 168 -1.49 4.79 0.04
N GLY A 169 -0.92 3.97 0.94
CA GLY A 169 -1.53 3.71 2.25
C GLY A 169 -1.60 4.97 3.12
N SER A 170 -0.59 5.84 3.07
CA SER A 170 -0.60 7.13 3.75
C SER A 170 -1.64 8.09 3.16
N TRP A 171 -1.79 8.15 1.84
CA TRP A 171 -2.84 8.94 1.18
C TRP A 171 -4.25 8.46 1.51
N ILE A 172 -4.46 7.13 1.55
CA ILE A 172 -5.75 6.53 1.90
C ILE A 172 -6.11 6.85 3.35
N THR A 173 -5.18 6.69 4.29
CA THR A 173 -5.41 7.03 5.70
C THR A 173 -5.55 8.54 5.92
N TYR A 174 -4.84 9.37 5.17
CA TYR A 174 -5.04 10.81 5.17
C TYR A 174 -6.45 11.19 4.69
N GLY A 175 -6.93 10.56 3.62
CA GLY A 175 -8.25 10.83 3.05
C GLY A 175 -9.43 10.35 3.89
N LEU A 176 -9.30 9.17 4.53
CA LEU A 176 -10.42 8.49 5.20
C LEU A 176 -10.28 8.37 6.72
N GLY A 177 -9.08 8.55 7.27
CA GLY A 177 -8.83 8.18 8.66
C GLY A 177 -8.93 6.66 8.88
N THR A 178 -9.16 6.25 10.12
CA THR A 178 -9.34 4.84 10.50
C THR A 178 -10.64 4.65 11.28
N GLU A 179 -11.23 3.47 11.16
CA GLU A 179 -12.39 3.04 11.97
C GLU A 179 -11.95 2.41 13.30
N ASN A 180 -10.66 2.17 13.46
CA ASN A 180 -10.07 1.58 14.64
C ASN A 180 -9.19 2.59 15.38
N GLU A 181 -9.52 2.84 16.65
CA GLU A 181 -8.77 3.77 17.49
C GLU A 181 -7.53 3.16 18.17
N ASN A 182 -7.42 1.82 18.19
CA ASN A 182 -6.41 1.09 18.96
C ASN A 182 -5.31 0.46 18.09
N LEU A 183 -5.48 0.45 16.76
CA LEU A 183 -4.53 -0.05 15.79
C LEU A 183 -4.19 1.03 14.75
N PRO A 184 -3.01 0.97 14.12
CA PRO A 184 -2.69 1.88 13.02
C PRO A 184 -3.68 1.76 11.88
N GLY A 185 -3.98 2.86 11.21
CA GLY A 185 -4.78 2.86 9.98
C GLY A 185 -4.07 2.19 8.81
N PHE A 186 -2.73 2.14 8.84
CA PHE A 186 -1.89 1.48 7.86
C PHE A 186 -0.86 0.55 8.54
N ILE A 187 -0.90 -0.74 8.18
CA ILE A 187 0.04 -1.77 8.64
C ILE A 187 0.72 -2.39 7.43
N THR A 188 2.06 -2.55 7.50
CA THR A 188 2.83 -3.34 6.53
C THR A 188 3.44 -4.56 7.22
N ILE A 189 3.09 -5.77 6.73
CA ILE A 189 3.48 -7.05 7.32
C ILE A 189 4.74 -7.55 6.61
N CYS A 190 5.77 -7.83 7.37
CA CYS A 190 7.06 -8.33 6.91
C CYS A 190 7.66 -7.55 5.73
N PRO A 191 7.70 -6.20 5.78
CA PRO A 191 8.27 -5.40 4.70
C PRO A 191 9.78 -5.64 4.58
N THR A 192 10.30 -5.41 3.37
CA THR A 192 11.75 -5.39 3.14
C THR A 192 12.28 -3.96 3.14
N PHE A 193 13.48 -3.76 3.64
CA PHE A 193 14.16 -2.47 3.62
C PHE A 193 14.92 -2.20 2.31
N ALA A 194 15.09 -3.20 1.44
CA ALA A 194 15.71 -3.02 0.13
C ALA A 194 14.77 -2.26 -0.85
N HIS A 195 15.35 -1.55 -1.83
CA HIS A 195 14.66 -0.90 -2.93
C HIS A 195 13.51 0.05 -2.51
N GLY A 196 13.87 1.19 -1.98
CA GLY A 196 12.94 2.21 -1.48
C GLY A 196 12.70 2.15 0.02
N GLY A 197 12.81 0.97 0.63
CA GLY A 197 12.75 0.77 2.08
C GLY A 197 11.53 1.44 2.70
N VAL A 198 11.77 2.22 3.75
CA VAL A 198 10.70 2.92 4.50
C VAL A 198 9.87 3.89 3.66
N ASN A 199 10.36 4.35 2.50
CA ASN A 199 9.60 5.24 1.63
C ASN A 199 8.39 4.56 1.00
N ASN A 200 8.39 3.22 0.89
CA ASN A 200 7.27 2.45 0.35
C ASN A 200 6.04 2.44 1.28
N TRP A 201 6.20 2.83 2.55
CA TRP A 201 5.10 2.98 3.52
C TRP A 201 5.19 4.27 4.33
N GLY A 202 6.06 5.19 3.92
CA GLY A 202 6.30 6.45 4.59
C GLY A 202 5.18 7.48 4.34
N ALA A 203 4.99 8.38 5.31
CA ALA A 203 4.10 9.52 5.17
C ALA A 203 4.76 10.71 4.45
N ALA A 204 6.08 10.72 4.31
CA ALA A 204 6.87 11.81 3.71
C ALA A 204 6.47 13.20 4.27
N PHE A 205 5.88 14.06 3.44
CA PHE A 205 5.43 15.39 3.86
C PHE A 205 4.04 15.41 4.51
N LEU A 206 3.29 14.31 4.49
CA LEU A 206 2.07 14.20 5.30
C LEU A 206 2.44 14.05 6.79
N PRO A 207 1.53 14.42 7.70
CA PRO A 207 1.73 14.17 9.13
C PRO A 207 2.07 12.71 9.44
N ALA A 208 2.98 12.49 10.39
CA ALA A 208 3.51 11.17 10.74
C ALA A 208 2.43 10.16 11.21
N ALA A 209 1.27 10.64 11.66
CA ALA A 209 0.13 9.81 12.03
C ALA A 209 -0.38 8.91 10.88
N TYR A 210 -0.12 9.29 9.63
CA TYR A 210 -0.54 8.52 8.44
C TYR A 210 0.52 7.53 7.95
N GLN A 211 1.67 7.45 8.62
CA GLN A 211 2.73 6.52 8.24
C GLN A 211 2.35 5.08 8.50
N GLY A 212 2.76 4.19 7.60
CA GLY A 212 2.60 2.75 7.78
C GLY A 212 3.43 2.24 8.95
N THR A 213 2.84 1.37 9.75
CA THR A 213 3.49 0.71 10.88
C THR A 213 4.00 -0.66 10.44
N PRO A 214 5.32 -0.90 10.44
CA PRO A 214 5.87 -2.21 10.09
C PRO A 214 5.66 -3.22 11.21
N LEU A 215 5.17 -4.40 10.85
CA LEU A 215 5.09 -5.58 11.68
C LEU A 215 6.15 -6.57 11.25
N GLY A 216 7.24 -6.69 12.02
CA GLY A 216 8.41 -7.46 11.63
C GLY A 216 9.14 -6.88 10.41
N ASN A 217 9.82 -7.74 9.68
CA ASN A 217 10.48 -7.45 8.40
C ASN A 217 10.69 -8.75 7.62
N ALA A 218 11.13 -8.64 6.35
CA ALA A 218 11.31 -9.78 5.45
C ALA A 218 12.37 -10.82 5.89
N THR A 219 13.23 -10.49 6.86
CA THR A 219 14.27 -11.43 7.36
C THR A 219 13.85 -12.17 8.63
N VAL A 220 12.64 -11.91 9.13
CA VAL A 220 12.10 -12.52 10.35
C VAL A 220 10.86 -13.32 9.99
N ALA A 221 10.75 -14.54 10.51
CA ALA A 221 9.55 -15.35 10.33
C ALA A 221 8.29 -14.62 10.85
N ALA A 222 7.17 -14.75 10.16
CA ALA A 222 5.93 -14.08 10.54
C ALA A 222 5.43 -14.46 11.94
N SER A 223 5.79 -15.64 12.44
CA SER A 223 5.51 -16.11 13.81
C SER A 223 6.28 -15.32 14.88
N GLN A 224 7.37 -14.66 14.51
CA GLN A 224 8.22 -13.86 15.39
C GLN A 224 8.09 -12.36 15.10
N ALA A 225 7.27 -11.98 14.11
CA ALA A 225 7.10 -10.60 13.70
C ALA A 225 6.43 -9.80 14.84
N THR A 226 7.04 -8.68 15.20
CA THR A 226 6.53 -7.76 16.22
C THR A 226 6.67 -6.33 15.77
N VAL A 227 5.86 -5.43 16.31
CA VAL A 227 6.07 -3.98 16.17
C VAL A 227 7.20 -3.58 17.11
N GLN A 228 8.24 -2.95 16.53
CA GLN A 228 9.39 -2.53 17.32
C GLN A 228 8.99 -1.49 18.37
N HIS A 229 9.60 -1.59 19.55
CA HIS A 229 9.40 -0.65 20.66
C HIS A 229 7.96 -0.50 21.15
N ILE A 230 7.08 -1.47 20.85
CA ILE A 230 5.68 -1.41 21.28
C ILE A 230 5.50 -1.44 22.81
N ARG A 231 6.44 -2.05 23.56
CA ARG A 231 6.41 -2.13 25.01
C ARG A 231 7.46 -1.24 25.64
N ASN A 232 7.05 -0.50 26.67
CA ASN A 232 7.99 0.21 27.55
C ASN A 232 8.49 -0.75 28.64
N SER A 233 9.80 -1.03 28.65
CA SER A 233 10.41 -1.93 29.65
C SER A 233 10.69 -1.26 31.01
N ARG A 234 10.56 0.08 31.09
CA ARG A 234 10.93 0.87 32.29
C ARG A 234 9.72 1.34 33.09
N LEU A 235 8.56 1.46 32.48
CA LEU A 235 7.34 1.98 33.08
C LEU A 235 6.23 0.94 33.03
N THR A 236 5.43 0.88 34.08
CA THR A 236 4.16 0.16 34.03
C THR A 236 3.16 0.92 33.15
N PRO A 237 2.11 0.26 32.62
CA PRO A 237 1.09 0.96 31.84
C PRO A 237 0.45 2.14 32.55
N ALA A 238 0.23 2.05 33.89
CA ALA A 238 -0.30 3.15 34.68
C ALA A 238 0.65 4.35 34.76
N GLN A 239 1.95 4.10 34.99
CA GLN A 239 2.96 5.15 35.00
C GLN A 239 3.12 5.80 33.63
N GLN A 240 3.07 4.99 32.56
CA GLN A 240 3.14 5.49 31.19
C GLN A 240 1.91 6.36 30.87
N ARG A 241 0.70 5.97 31.31
CA ARG A 241 -0.52 6.80 31.17
C ARG A 241 -0.33 8.17 31.85
N THR A 242 0.12 8.17 33.12
CA THR A 242 0.39 9.42 33.85
C THR A 242 1.40 10.31 33.11
N GLN A 243 2.46 9.70 32.55
CA GLN A 243 3.44 10.45 31.76
C GLN A 243 2.82 11.07 30.50
N LEU A 244 1.98 10.32 29.78
CA LEU A 244 1.31 10.82 28.57
C LEU A 244 0.30 11.93 28.90
N ASP A 245 -0.42 11.81 30.00
CA ASP A 245 -1.36 12.85 30.47
C ASP A 245 -0.61 14.16 30.78
N LEU A 246 0.54 14.07 31.46
CA LEU A 246 1.39 15.24 31.74
C LEU A 246 1.91 15.87 30.45
N ILE A 247 2.44 15.07 29.52
CA ILE A 247 2.89 15.54 28.21
C ILE A 247 1.73 16.20 27.45
N GLY A 248 0.54 15.61 27.50
CA GLY A 248 -0.67 16.16 26.91
C GLY A 248 -0.99 17.56 27.45
N GLN A 249 -0.99 17.74 28.77
CA GLN A 249 -1.22 19.04 29.42
C GLN A 249 -0.18 20.08 28.99
N MET A 250 1.11 19.75 29.08
CA MET A 250 2.19 20.68 28.68
C MET A 250 2.07 21.13 27.22
N ASN A 251 1.67 20.21 26.33
CA ASN A 251 1.48 20.54 24.92
C ASN A 251 0.20 21.36 24.68
N GLN A 252 -0.87 21.14 25.44
CA GLN A 252 -2.09 21.96 25.40
C GLN A 252 -1.77 23.41 25.80
N ASP A 253 -1.01 23.59 26.87
CA ASP A 253 -0.55 24.90 27.31
C ASP A 253 0.30 25.59 26.24
N HIS A 254 1.21 24.84 25.62
CA HIS A 254 2.04 25.33 24.53
C HIS A 254 1.20 25.76 23.31
N LEU A 255 0.25 24.91 22.85
CA LEU A 255 -0.66 25.23 21.75
C LEU A 255 -1.53 26.44 22.04
N SER A 256 -1.98 26.60 23.29
CA SER A 256 -2.75 27.77 23.74
C SER A 256 -1.94 29.06 23.63
N ALA A 257 -0.63 28.99 23.90
CA ALA A 257 0.29 30.12 23.84
C ALA A 257 0.78 30.44 22.42
N THR A 258 0.99 29.42 21.57
CA THR A 258 1.63 29.56 20.24
C THR A 258 0.65 29.46 19.08
N GLY A 259 -0.54 28.94 19.30
CA GLY A 259 -1.56 28.63 18.32
C GLY A 259 -1.45 27.21 17.76
N PRO A 260 -2.45 26.76 16.96
CA PRO A 260 -2.55 25.40 16.44
C PRO A 260 -1.30 24.97 15.65
N SER A 261 -0.86 23.73 15.86
CA SER A 261 0.25 23.11 15.13
C SER A 261 -0.10 21.67 14.78
N SER A 262 -0.42 21.43 13.50
CA SER A 262 -0.75 20.09 13.01
C SER A 262 0.39 19.06 13.19
N ALA A 263 1.63 19.51 13.18
CA ALA A 263 2.81 18.66 13.42
C ALA A 263 2.87 18.19 14.89
N LEU A 264 2.60 19.09 15.84
CA LEU A 264 2.56 18.78 17.27
C LEU A 264 1.36 17.88 17.62
N GLU A 265 0.19 18.20 17.11
CA GLU A 265 -1.03 17.38 17.27
C GLU A 265 -0.84 15.97 16.70
N GLY A 266 -0.26 15.85 15.49
CA GLY A 266 0.06 14.56 14.89
C GLY A 266 1.02 13.73 15.74
N ARG A 267 1.99 14.37 16.40
CA ARG A 267 2.94 13.70 17.32
C ARG A 267 2.25 13.20 18.58
N LEU A 268 1.38 14.00 19.17
CA LEU A 268 0.61 13.61 20.37
C LEU A 268 -0.28 12.40 20.07
N ASN A 269 -1.00 12.44 18.97
CA ASN A 269 -1.85 11.33 18.54
C ASN A 269 -1.03 10.06 18.25
N SER A 270 0.19 10.19 17.74
CA SER A 270 1.09 9.05 17.55
C SER A 270 1.51 8.40 18.87
N PHE A 271 1.75 9.19 19.92
CA PHE A 271 2.05 8.66 21.25
C PHE A 271 0.84 7.95 21.89
N GLU A 272 -0.34 8.54 21.77
CA GLU A 272 -1.59 7.93 22.23
C GLU A 272 -1.90 6.62 21.51
N LEU A 273 -1.76 6.60 20.19
CA LEU A 273 -1.91 5.38 19.41
C LEU A 273 -0.89 4.31 19.83
N ALA A 274 0.39 4.68 19.98
CA ALA A 274 1.44 3.75 20.41
C ALA A 274 1.13 3.14 21.79
N PHE A 275 0.55 3.91 22.70
CA PHE A 275 0.13 3.41 24.01
C PHE A 275 -1.03 2.41 23.89
N ARG A 276 -2.08 2.72 23.12
CA ARG A 276 -3.23 1.82 22.90
C ARG A 276 -2.83 0.54 22.18
N MET A 277 -1.88 0.63 21.24
CA MET A 277 -1.35 -0.52 20.51
C MET A 277 -0.68 -1.57 21.40
N GLN A 278 -0.15 -1.20 22.56
CA GLN A 278 0.54 -2.13 23.48
C GLN A 278 -0.34 -3.31 23.89
N MET A 279 -1.65 -3.10 23.95
CA MET A 279 -2.64 -4.15 24.27
C MET A 279 -3.27 -4.74 23.00
N ALA A 280 -3.68 -3.87 22.07
CA ALA A 280 -4.45 -4.28 20.90
C ALA A 280 -3.64 -5.06 19.85
N MET A 281 -2.35 -4.73 19.68
CA MET A 281 -1.52 -5.39 18.66
C MET A 281 -1.20 -6.84 19.01
N PRO A 282 -0.76 -7.20 20.25
CA PRO A 282 -0.57 -8.60 20.63
C PRO A 282 -1.84 -9.44 20.50
N GLU A 283 -3.00 -8.90 20.88
CA GLU A 283 -4.30 -9.57 20.73
C GLU A 283 -4.65 -9.80 19.24
N ALA A 284 -4.44 -8.81 18.39
CA ALA A 284 -4.67 -8.94 16.96
C ALA A 284 -3.75 -9.99 16.31
N GLN A 285 -2.51 -10.13 16.80
CA GLN A 285 -1.53 -11.10 16.33
C GLN A 285 -1.72 -12.52 16.86
N ASP A 286 -2.42 -12.68 17.99
CA ASP A 286 -2.66 -13.99 18.57
C ASP A 286 -3.66 -14.80 17.74
N ILE A 287 -3.13 -15.81 17.03
CA ILE A 287 -3.91 -16.75 16.21
C ILE A 287 -4.29 -18.03 16.95
N SER A 288 -4.10 -18.09 18.27
CA SER A 288 -4.41 -19.30 19.07
C SER A 288 -5.88 -19.69 19.00
N SER A 289 -6.76 -18.71 18.86
CA SER A 289 -8.22 -18.89 18.75
C SER A 289 -8.70 -19.30 17.35
N GLU A 290 -7.82 -19.32 16.35
CA GLU A 290 -8.21 -19.75 15.00
C GLU A 290 -8.39 -21.27 14.94
N SER A 291 -9.47 -21.73 14.28
CA SER A 291 -9.75 -23.16 14.13
C SER A 291 -8.69 -23.87 13.27
N ASP A 292 -8.58 -25.19 13.46
CA ASP A 292 -7.69 -26.00 12.61
C ASP A 292 -8.09 -25.92 11.14
N ALA A 293 -9.39 -25.83 10.83
CA ALA A 293 -9.88 -25.63 9.47
C ALA A 293 -9.37 -24.31 8.89
N THR A 294 -9.42 -23.21 9.66
CA THR A 294 -8.85 -21.92 9.24
C THR A 294 -7.34 -22.02 9.05
N ARG A 295 -6.63 -22.62 10.00
CA ARG A 295 -5.17 -22.79 9.89
C ARG A 295 -4.78 -23.57 8.63
N LYS A 296 -5.48 -24.66 8.33
CA LYS A 296 -5.27 -25.48 7.13
C LYS A 296 -5.64 -24.73 5.86
N LEU A 297 -6.70 -23.91 5.87
CA LEU A 297 -7.12 -23.08 4.73
C LEU A 297 -5.99 -22.15 4.28
N TYR A 298 -5.27 -21.54 5.23
CA TYR A 298 -4.12 -20.67 4.98
C TYR A 298 -2.80 -21.43 4.80
N GLY A 299 -2.79 -22.77 4.88
CA GLY A 299 -1.59 -23.58 4.73
C GLY A 299 -0.59 -23.45 5.89
N LEU A 300 -1.06 -23.18 7.12
CA LEU A 300 -0.18 -23.05 8.29
C LEU A 300 0.37 -24.40 8.78
N ASP A 301 -0.18 -25.50 8.30
CA ASP A 301 0.25 -26.87 8.61
C ASP A 301 1.36 -27.38 7.69
N HIS A 302 1.78 -26.58 6.69
CA HIS A 302 2.81 -26.95 5.73
C HIS A 302 4.00 -25.98 5.76
N PRO A 303 5.24 -26.45 5.89
CA PRO A 303 6.41 -25.56 6.07
C PRO A 303 6.68 -24.61 4.92
N VAL A 304 6.26 -24.93 3.69
CA VAL A 304 6.43 -24.05 2.51
C VAL A 304 5.50 -22.84 2.58
N THR A 305 4.27 -23.02 3.05
CA THR A 305 3.23 -22.00 3.04
C THR A 305 3.04 -21.30 4.38
N GLU A 306 3.54 -21.88 5.49
CA GLU A 306 3.29 -21.39 6.87
C GLU A 306 3.61 -19.91 7.03
N ASN A 307 4.76 -19.47 6.57
CA ASN A 307 5.23 -18.11 6.78
C ASN A 307 4.31 -17.07 6.08
N PHE A 308 4.01 -17.28 4.79
CA PHE A 308 3.13 -16.37 4.05
C PHE A 308 1.67 -16.57 4.41
N GLY A 309 1.26 -17.80 4.74
CA GLY A 309 -0.07 -18.10 5.26
C GLY A 309 -0.38 -17.36 6.55
N ARG A 310 0.57 -17.28 7.47
CA ARG A 310 0.44 -16.50 8.69
C ARG A 310 0.31 -15.01 8.40
N GLN A 311 1.06 -14.47 7.45
CA GLN A 311 0.94 -13.07 7.04
C GLN A 311 -0.44 -12.77 6.46
N CYS A 312 -0.97 -13.64 5.58
CA CYS A 312 -2.32 -13.52 5.02
C CYS A 312 -3.41 -13.62 6.11
N LEU A 313 -3.26 -14.55 7.05
CA LEU A 313 -4.20 -14.67 8.18
C LEU A 313 -4.19 -13.42 9.07
N LEU A 314 -3.01 -12.86 9.36
CA LEU A 314 -2.90 -11.60 10.10
C LEU A 314 -3.53 -10.44 9.33
N ALA A 315 -3.37 -10.38 8.01
CA ALA A 315 -4.02 -9.36 7.18
C ALA A 315 -5.56 -9.43 7.29
N ARG A 316 -6.15 -10.62 7.26
CA ARG A 316 -7.59 -10.80 7.49
C ARG A 316 -7.99 -10.32 8.89
N ARG A 317 -7.23 -10.68 9.94
CA ARG A 317 -7.51 -10.26 11.32
C ARG A 317 -7.42 -8.75 11.53
N PHE A 318 -6.49 -8.09 10.88
CA PHE A 318 -6.41 -6.62 10.86
C PHE A 318 -7.58 -5.99 10.10
N ALA A 319 -7.96 -6.58 8.96
CA ALA A 319 -9.12 -6.14 8.19
C ALA A 319 -10.42 -6.23 9.00
N GLU A 320 -10.65 -7.32 9.75
CA GLU A 320 -11.78 -7.48 10.67
C GLU A 320 -11.81 -6.41 11.77
N ARG A 321 -10.63 -5.93 12.20
CA ARG A 321 -10.48 -4.89 13.21
C ARG A 321 -10.50 -3.47 12.67
N GLY A 322 -10.85 -3.30 11.39
CA GLY A 322 -11.03 -1.98 10.78
C GLY A 322 -9.74 -1.26 10.36
N VAL A 323 -8.61 -1.97 10.24
CA VAL A 323 -7.39 -1.38 9.65
C VAL A 323 -7.65 -1.04 8.19
N ARG A 324 -7.35 0.21 7.80
CA ARG A 324 -7.73 0.77 6.51
C ARG A 324 -6.88 0.27 5.33
N PHE A 325 -5.58 0.19 5.53
CA PHE A 325 -4.65 -0.30 4.51
C PHE A 325 -3.67 -1.31 5.11
N ILE A 326 -3.62 -2.50 4.53
CA ILE A 326 -2.78 -3.60 4.99
C ILE A 326 -1.95 -4.07 3.80
N GLN A 327 -0.63 -3.93 3.90
CA GLN A 327 0.29 -4.47 2.90
C GLN A 327 0.92 -5.75 3.42
N VAL A 328 0.87 -6.80 2.64
CA VAL A 328 1.56 -8.08 2.89
C VAL A 328 2.65 -8.22 1.85
N THR A 329 3.90 -8.33 2.28
CA THR A 329 5.01 -8.37 1.34
C THR A 329 5.60 -9.78 1.26
N HIS A 330 5.48 -10.40 0.08
CA HIS A 330 6.22 -11.61 -0.22
C HIS A 330 7.59 -11.23 -0.76
N SER A 331 8.58 -11.27 0.12
CA SER A 331 9.97 -10.99 -0.18
C SER A 331 10.87 -11.69 0.84
N ASP A 332 12.08 -11.94 0.45
CA ASP A 332 13.21 -12.17 1.35
C ASP A 332 13.94 -10.84 1.66
N GLY A 333 15.19 -10.89 2.02
CA GLY A 333 15.97 -9.69 2.27
C GLY A 333 16.18 -8.80 1.05
N ASP A 334 15.96 -9.29 -0.16
CA ASP A 334 16.19 -8.58 -1.42
C ASP A 334 14.94 -8.58 -2.32
N VAL A 335 14.90 -9.25 -3.45
CA VAL A 335 13.80 -9.26 -4.42
C VAL A 335 13.47 -10.68 -4.87
N GLN A 336 12.49 -11.27 -4.27
CA GLN A 336 12.21 -12.71 -4.37
C GLN A 336 11.73 -13.14 -5.76
N TRP A 337 10.97 -12.29 -6.50
CA TRP A 337 10.46 -12.59 -7.84
C TRP A 337 11.39 -12.15 -8.97
N ASP A 338 12.63 -11.78 -8.66
CA ASP A 338 13.62 -11.26 -9.62
C ASP A 338 14.47 -12.39 -10.24
N GLN A 339 13.90 -13.14 -11.16
CA GLN A 339 14.60 -14.26 -11.81
C GLN A 339 15.21 -13.88 -13.16
N HIS A 340 16.38 -13.26 -13.14
CA HIS A 340 17.26 -13.09 -14.31
C HIS A 340 17.89 -14.40 -14.77
N GLY A 341 17.87 -15.43 -13.94
CA GLY A 341 18.23 -16.82 -14.16
C GLY A 341 17.47 -17.71 -13.19
N ASN A 342 17.49 -19.01 -13.41
CA ASN A 342 16.76 -20.00 -12.59
C ASN A 342 15.24 -19.71 -12.49
N LEU A 343 14.65 -19.22 -13.56
CA LEU A 343 13.22 -18.85 -13.61
C LEU A 343 12.31 -19.98 -13.14
N ARG A 344 12.54 -21.20 -13.68
CA ARG A 344 11.75 -22.39 -13.31
C ARG A 344 11.77 -22.63 -11.82
N LYS A 345 12.96 -22.69 -11.22
CA LYS A 345 13.11 -22.98 -9.80
C LYS A 345 12.56 -21.83 -8.94
N GLY A 346 12.88 -20.58 -9.30
CA GLY A 346 12.50 -19.39 -8.54
C GLY A 346 10.99 -19.14 -8.53
N HIS A 347 10.35 -19.09 -9.71
CA HIS A 347 8.90 -18.89 -9.79
C HIS A 347 8.11 -20.05 -9.21
N ALA A 348 8.52 -21.31 -9.44
CA ALA A 348 7.84 -22.45 -8.83
C ALA A 348 7.91 -22.43 -7.30
N LYS A 349 9.08 -22.11 -6.73
CA LYS A 349 9.24 -21.93 -5.27
C LYS A 349 8.32 -20.82 -4.75
N ASN A 350 8.39 -19.65 -5.35
CA ASN A 350 7.64 -18.49 -4.90
C ASN A 350 6.12 -18.70 -5.01
N ALA A 351 5.67 -19.29 -6.11
CA ALA A 351 4.26 -19.63 -6.30
C ALA A 351 3.78 -20.65 -5.26
N ALA A 352 4.56 -21.69 -4.99
CA ALA A 352 4.23 -22.69 -3.97
C ALA A 352 4.08 -22.06 -2.56
N GLU A 353 4.88 -21.04 -2.25
CA GLU A 353 4.81 -20.33 -0.97
C GLU A 353 3.54 -19.49 -0.81
N VAL A 354 2.98 -18.94 -1.92
CA VAL A 354 1.91 -17.94 -1.85
C VAL A 354 0.54 -18.42 -2.32
N ASP A 355 0.46 -19.41 -3.20
CA ASP A 355 -0.78 -19.80 -3.89
C ASP A 355 -1.90 -20.23 -2.92
N GLN A 356 -1.66 -21.21 -2.08
CA GLN A 356 -2.65 -21.66 -1.10
C GLN A 356 -3.00 -20.56 -0.09
N PRO A 357 -2.03 -19.81 0.52
CA PRO A 357 -2.30 -18.69 1.39
C PRO A 357 -3.22 -17.62 0.78
N ILE A 358 -2.99 -17.23 -0.46
CA ILE A 358 -3.79 -16.24 -1.18
C ILE A 358 -5.21 -16.75 -1.41
N ALA A 359 -5.35 -17.98 -1.89
CA ALA A 359 -6.66 -18.60 -2.08
C ALA A 359 -7.41 -18.76 -0.74
N GLY A 360 -6.69 -19.09 0.33
CA GLY A 360 -7.21 -19.13 1.69
C GLY A 360 -7.75 -17.78 2.14
N LEU A 361 -7.00 -16.71 1.92
CA LEU A 361 -7.41 -15.34 2.23
C LEU A 361 -8.69 -14.95 1.46
N LEU A 362 -8.75 -15.19 0.15
CA LEU A 362 -9.92 -14.86 -0.68
C LEU A 362 -11.17 -15.60 -0.21
N ARG A 363 -11.06 -16.91 0.04
CA ARG A 363 -12.17 -17.75 0.51
C ARG A 363 -12.63 -17.35 1.90
N ASP A 364 -11.71 -17.07 2.83
CA ASP A 364 -12.06 -16.67 4.21
C ASP A 364 -12.73 -15.29 4.22
N LEU A 365 -12.22 -14.31 3.48
CA LEU A 365 -12.86 -13.00 3.32
C LEU A 365 -14.26 -13.13 2.70
N LYS A 366 -14.44 -14.01 1.70
CA LYS A 366 -15.71 -14.24 1.04
C LYS A 366 -16.71 -14.89 2.00
N SER A 367 -16.30 -15.95 2.71
CA SER A 367 -17.16 -16.69 3.65
C SER A 367 -17.64 -15.83 4.83
N ARG A 368 -16.81 -14.87 5.27
CA ARG A 368 -17.13 -13.90 6.32
C ARG A 368 -17.90 -12.68 5.82
N GLY A 369 -18.15 -12.57 4.52
CA GLY A 369 -18.78 -11.40 3.92
C GLY A 369 -17.89 -10.15 3.86
N LEU A 370 -16.62 -10.26 4.24
CA LEU A 370 -15.66 -9.16 4.26
C LEU A 370 -15.17 -8.76 2.86
N LEU A 371 -15.20 -9.69 1.89
CA LEU A 371 -14.78 -9.42 0.52
C LEU A 371 -15.65 -8.34 -0.15
N LYS A 372 -16.88 -8.14 0.33
CA LYS A 372 -17.81 -7.14 -0.21
C LYS A 372 -17.29 -5.71 -0.09
N ASP A 373 -16.52 -5.41 0.97
CA ASP A 373 -16.01 -4.07 1.27
C ASP A 373 -14.48 -4.04 1.50
N THR A 374 -13.80 -5.14 1.17
CA THR A 374 -12.35 -5.26 1.17
C THR A 374 -11.84 -5.42 -0.25
N LEU A 375 -10.99 -4.50 -0.70
CA LEU A 375 -10.28 -4.63 -1.97
C LEU A 375 -8.99 -5.41 -1.73
N VAL A 376 -8.88 -6.57 -2.35
CA VAL A 376 -7.63 -7.34 -2.39
C VAL A 376 -6.91 -7.02 -3.69
N VAL A 377 -5.66 -6.63 -3.59
CA VAL A 377 -4.77 -6.30 -4.71
C VAL A 377 -3.61 -7.29 -4.69
N TRP A 378 -3.26 -7.86 -5.83
CA TRP A 378 -2.07 -8.68 -6.02
C TRP A 378 -1.23 -8.16 -7.17
N GLY A 379 0.06 -8.12 -7.01
CA GLY A 379 1.01 -7.78 -8.07
C GLY A 379 2.35 -7.31 -7.55
N GLY A 380 3.19 -6.91 -8.49
CA GLY A 380 4.53 -6.37 -8.25
C GLY A 380 4.75 -5.04 -8.96
N GLU A 381 5.97 -4.55 -8.89
CA GLU A 381 6.37 -3.24 -9.41
C GLU A 381 6.46 -3.18 -10.94
N PHE A 382 6.61 -4.33 -11.61
CA PHE A 382 6.62 -4.52 -13.06
C PHE A 382 6.47 -6.02 -13.38
N GLY A 383 6.51 -6.37 -14.65
CA GLY A 383 6.53 -7.75 -15.15
C GLY A 383 7.90 -8.19 -15.63
N ARG A 384 7.91 -9.21 -16.50
CA ARG A 384 9.13 -9.77 -17.07
C ARG A 384 9.07 -9.82 -18.60
N THR A 385 10.23 -9.65 -19.26
CA THR A 385 10.30 -9.68 -20.72
C THR A 385 9.91 -11.07 -21.26
N PRO A 386 9.24 -11.12 -22.44
CA PRO A 386 9.00 -12.39 -23.14
C PRO A 386 10.30 -12.99 -23.71
N ALA A 387 11.40 -12.25 -23.68
CA ALA A 387 12.69 -12.69 -24.16
C ALA A 387 13.56 -13.23 -23.02
N ALA A 388 14.41 -14.20 -23.37
CA ALA A 388 15.27 -14.89 -22.44
C ALA A 388 16.46 -14.05 -21.98
N GLN A 389 16.84 -14.26 -20.73
CA GLN A 389 18.08 -13.80 -20.11
C GLN A 389 18.73 -14.98 -19.36
N GLY A 390 19.96 -14.83 -18.89
CA GLY A 390 20.59 -15.82 -18.02
C GLY A 390 20.71 -17.23 -18.61
N GLY A 391 21.18 -17.37 -19.85
CA GLY A 391 21.34 -18.68 -20.48
C GLY A 391 20.03 -19.36 -20.89
N ARG A 392 18.99 -18.58 -21.17
CA ARG A 392 17.61 -19.00 -21.48
C ARG A 392 16.84 -19.62 -20.31
N ASP A 393 17.19 -19.28 -19.10
CA ASP A 393 16.47 -19.68 -17.88
C ASP A 393 16.21 -18.48 -16.97
N GLY A 394 15.88 -17.34 -17.56
CA GLY A 394 15.55 -16.11 -16.87
C GLY A 394 14.89 -15.10 -17.80
N ARG A 395 14.33 -14.04 -17.21
CA ARG A 395 13.71 -12.91 -17.91
C ARG A 395 14.18 -11.61 -17.29
N ASP A 396 14.34 -10.58 -18.11
CA ASP A 396 14.64 -9.22 -17.66
C ASP A 396 13.38 -8.49 -17.17
N HIS A 397 13.55 -7.32 -16.59
CA HIS A 397 12.46 -6.45 -16.15
C HIS A 397 11.62 -5.95 -17.32
N ASN A 398 10.31 -5.91 -17.16
CA ASN A 398 9.39 -5.39 -18.14
C ASN A 398 8.39 -4.39 -17.53
N PRO A 399 8.68 -3.10 -17.51
CA PRO A 399 7.72 -2.08 -17.11
C PRO A 399 6.69 -1.75 -18.19
N GLU A 400 6.90 -2.14 -19.45
CA GLU A 400 6.07 -1.74 -20.59
C GLU A 400 4.73 -2.50 -20.67
N GLY A 401 4.63 -3.66 -20.01
CA GLY A 401 3.41 -4.45 -19.97
C GLY A 401 3.48 -5.52 -18.88
N PHE A 402 2.58 -5.46 -17.90
CA PHE A 402 2.53 -6.45 -16.82
C PHE A 402 1.11 -6.64 -16.27
N THR A 403 0.96 -7.65 -15.43
CA THR A 403 -0.32 -8.05 -14.88
C THR A 403 -0.38 -7.85 -13.38
N MET A 404 -1.46 -7.24 -12.91
CA MET A 404 -1.94 -7.30 -11.54
C MET A 404 -3.38 -7.81 -11.54
N TRP A 405 -3.92 -8.21 -10.39
CA TRP A 405 -5.34 -8.47 -10.27
C TRP A 405 -5.93 -7.87 -9.00
N LEU A 406 -7.24 -7.64 -9.07
CA LEU A 406 -8.07 -7.12 -7.99
C LEU A 406 -9.14 -8.15 -7.64
N ALA A 407 -9.60 -8.17 -6.39
CA ALA A 407 -10.76 -8.95 -5.97
C ALA A 407 -11.57 -8.20 -4.91
N GLY A 408 -12.88 -8.38 -4.92
CA GLY A 408 -13.80 -7.79 -3.94
C GLY A 408 -14.13 -6.32 -4.19
N ALA A 409 -14.78 -5.70 -3.21
CA ALA A 409 -15.10 -4.26 -3.18
C ALA A 409 -15.76 -3.70 -4.46
N GLY A 410 -16.58 -4.50 -5.13
CA GLY A 410 -17.32 -4.06 -6.31
C GLY A 410 -16.51 -3.90 -7.59
N VAL A 411 -15.36 -4.59 -7.72
CA VAL A 411 -14.72 -4.79 -9.03
C VAL A 411 -15.49 -5.82 -9.85
N LYS A 412 -15.40 -5.76 -11.18
CA LYS A 412 -16.00 -6.77 -12.05
C LYS A 412 -15.29 -8.11 -11.91
N ALA A 413 -15.86 -9.00 -11.14
CA ALA A 413 -15.36 -10.33 -10.88
C ALA A 413 -15.43 -11.23 -12.13
N GLY A 414 -14.53 -12.21 -12.23
CA GLY A 414 -14.48 -13.17 -13.35
C GLY A 414 -14.11 -12.52 -14.69
N THR A 415 -13.32 -11.43 -14.69
CA THR A 415 -12.99 -10.69 -15.92
C THR A 415 -11.50 -10.50 -16.10
N ALA A 416 -11.04 -10.39 -17.35
CA ALA A 416 -9.74 -9.87 -17.70
C ALA A 416 -9.93 -8.55 -18.47
N TYR A 417 -9.17 -7.53 -18.12
CA TYR A 417 -9.23 -6.20 -18.72
C TYR A 417 -7.89 -5.80 -19.31
N GLY A 418 -7.94 -5.25 -20.51
CA GLY A 418 -6.78 -4.87 -21.29
C GLY A 418 -5.97 -6.07 -21.81
N ALA A 419 -4.98 -5.78 -22.64
CA ALA A 419 -4.09 -6.79 -23.18
C ALA A 419 -2.67 -6.24 -23.36
N THR A 420 -1.69 -7.12 -23.28
CA THR A 420 -0.36 -6.92 -23.84
C THR A 420 -0.34 -7.41 -25.29
N ASP A 421 0.73 -7.08 -26.03
CA ASP A 421 0.94 -7.58 -27.37
C ASP A 421 0.97 -9.12 -27.43
N ASP A 422 1.03 -9.68 -28.63
CA ASP A 422 1.00 -11.11 -28.86
C ASP A 422 2.10 -11.92 -28.16
N TYR A 423 3.15 -11.25 -27.72
CA TYR A 423 4.28 -11.85 -27.00
C TYR A 423 4.33 -11.47 -25.51
N GLY A 424 3.54 -10.47 -25.08
CA GLY A 424 3.49 -10.02 -23.70
C GLY A 424 4.54 -8.97 -23.33
N TRP A 425 5.05 -8.20 -24.32
CA TRP A 425 6.05 -7.15 -24.05
C TRP A 425 5.41 -5.82 -23.69
N PHE A 426 4.53 -5.30 -24.55
CA PHE A 426 3.93 -3.98 -24.41
C PHE A 426 2.45 -4.08 -24.09
N ALA A 427 1.95 -3.26 -23.16
CA ALA A 427 0.53 -3.00 -23.05
C ALA A 427 0.03 -2.38 -24.36
N THR A 428 -1.02 -2.94 -24.97
CA THR A 428 -1.55 -2.52 -26.27
C THR A 428 -3.00 -2.08 -26.21
N GLU A 429 -3.86 -2.83 -25.52
CA GLU A 429 -5.29 -2.56 -25.43
C GLU A 429 -5.65 -2.09 -24.03
N ASN A 430 -6.50 -1.08 -23.93
CA ASN A 430 -7.00 -0.54 -22.66
C ASN A 430 -5.88 -0.37 -21.63
N LYS A 431 -4.83 0.34 -22.03
CA LYS A 431 -3.61 0.53 -21.23
C LYS A 431 -3.92 1.17 -19.88
N ILE A 432 -3.34 0.64 -18.82
CA ILE A 432 -3.48 1.17 -17.46
C ILE A 432 -2.11 1.64 -16.99
N HIS A 433 -1.89 2.95 -16.95
CA HIS A 433 -0.71 3.48 -16.30
C HIS A 433 -0.82 3.32 -14.76
N LEU A 434 0.29 3.24 -14.05
CA LEU A 434 0.26 3.13 -12.58
C LEU A 434 -0.52 4.27 -11.90
N HIS A 435 -0.57 5.47 -12.49
CA HIS A 435 -1.43 6.54 -11.96
C HIS A 435 -2.92 6.27 -12.19
N ASP A 436 -3.31 5.59 -13.27
CA ASP A 436 -4.70 5.18 -13.49
C ASP A 436 -5.12 4.09 -12.49
N PHE A 437 -4.19 3.17 -12.19
CA PHE A 437 -4.38 2.20 -11.12
C PHE A 437 -4.59 2.90 -9.77
N HIS A 438 -3.77 3.90 -9.41
CA HIS A 438 -3.94 4.68 -8.19
C HIS A 438 -5.27 5.44 -8.15
N ALA A 439 -5.64 6.09 -9.26
CA ALA A 439 -6.92 6.80 -9.37
C ALA A 439 -8.10 5.86 -9.17
N THR A 440 -8.04 4.66 -9.77
CA THR A 440 -9.08 3.63 -9.66
C THR A 440 -9.19 3.07 -8.25
N LEU A 441 -8.06 2.81 -7.59
CA LEU A 441 -8.01 2.36 -6.20
C LEU A 441 -8.63 3.40 -5.26
N LEU A 442 -8.29 4.69 -5.43
CA LEU A 442 -8.88 5.78 -4.67
C LEU A 442 -10.38 5.92 -4.94
N ALA A 443 -10.81 5.76 -6.19
CA ALA A 443 -12.23 5.81 -6.56
C ALA A 443 -13.04 4.69 -5.90
N LEU A 444 -12.53 3.46 -5.85
CA LEU A 444 -13.16 2.36 -5.12
C LEU A 444 -13.36 2.68 -3.63
N LEU A 445 -12.44 3.42 -3.04
CA LEU A 445 -12.51 3.91 -1.65
C LEU A 445 -13.38 5.16 -1.47
N GLY A 446 -14.04 5.65 -2.53
CA GLY A 446 -14.86 6.85 -2.50
C GLY A 446 -14.06 8.15 -2.47
N LEU A 447 -12.79 8.11 -2.84
CA LEU A 447 -11.90 9.26 -2.87
C LEU A 447 -11.69 9.75 -4.32
N ASP A 448 -11.95 11.02 -4.53
CA ASP A 448 -11.61 11.72 -5.76
C ASP A 448 -10.11 12.04 -5.74
N HIS A 449 -9.36 11.40 -6.64
CA HIS A 449 -7.89 11.52 -6.67
C HIS A 449 -7.40 12.92 -7.04
N GLU A 450 -8.26 13.77 -7.63
CA GLU A 450 -7.93 15.16 -7.96
C GLU A 450 -8.19 16.11 -6.80
N LYS A 451 -9.21 15.82 -5.96
CA LYS A 451 -9.56 16.60 -4.78
C LYS A 451 -8.76 16.20 -3.54
N LEU A 452 -8.26 14.96 -3.50
CA LEU A 452 -7.43 14.49 -2.40
C LEU A 452 -6.02 15.08 -2.53
N THR A 453 -5.84 16.29 -2.04
CA THR A 453 -4.60 17.05 -2.12
C THR A 453 -4.04 17.39 -0.75
N TYR A 454 -2.74 17.65 -0.71
CA TYR A 454 -2.05 18.21 0.46
C TYR A 454 -1.11 19.33 0.03
N ARG A 455 -1.26 20.50 0.66
CA ARG A 455 -0.45 21.70 0.38
C ARG A 455 0.92 21.58 1.04
N TYR A 456 1.97 21.47 0.25
CA TYR A 456 3.35 21.39 0.73
C TYR A 456 4.28 22.22 -0.15
N ALA A 457 5.19 23.00 0.45
CA ALA A 457 6.18 23.83 -0.27
C ALA A 457 5.59 24.66 -1.43
N GLY A 458 4.39 25.22 -1.24
CA GLY A 458 3.74 26.08 -2.23
C GLY A 458 2.95 25.37 -3.33
N ARG A 459 2.95 24.03 -3.39
CA ARG A 459 2.21 23.23 -4.36
C ARG A 459 1.18 22.32 -3.66
N ASP A 460 0.06 22.04 -4.34
CA ASP A 460 -0.88 21.00 -3.95
C ASP A 460 -0.44 19.67 -4.58
N PHE A 461 -0.09 18.73 -3.73
CA PHE A 461 0.31 17.38 -4.12
C PHE A 461 -0.85 16.41 -4.05
N ARG A 462 -0.87 15.41 -4.91
CA ARG A 462 -1.78 14.27 -4.91
C ARG A 462 -1.03 12.99 -5.31
N LEU A 463 -1.58 11.80 -4.97
CA LEU A 463 -0.94 10.51 -5.27
C LEU A 463 -0.67 10.32 -6.77
N THR A 464 -1.60 10.75 -7.61
CA THR A 464 -1.55 10.61 -9.08
C THR A 464 -0.74 11.72 -9.78
N ASP A 465 -0.12 12.60 -9.04
CA ASP A 465 0.60 13.79 -9.54
C ASP A 465 -0.28 14.62 -10.51
N VAL A 466 0.10 14.73 -11.78
CA VAL A 466 -0.68 15.45 -12.81
C VAL A 466 -1.51 14.52 -13.70
N GLY A 467 -1.37 13.20 -13.54
CA GLY A 467 -2.04 12.18 -14.35
C GLY A 467 -3.14 11.43 -13.61
N GLY A 468 -3.48 10.27 -14.13
CA GLY A 468 -4.44 9.33 -13.56
C GLY A 468 -5.87 9.51 -14.09
N HIS A 469 -6.43 8.41 -14.58
CA HIS A 469 -7.82 8.29 -14.98
C HIS A 469 -8.43 7.08 -14.28
N VAL A 470 -9.64 7.21 -13.79
CA VAL A 470 -10.35 6.08 -13.19
C VAL A 470 -10.77 5.10 -14.30
N VAL A 471 -10.31 3.86 -14.18
CA VAL A 471 -10.68 2.78 -15.12
C VAL A 471 -12.09 2.29 -14.77
N THR A 472 -13.10 2.98 -15.28
CA THR A 472 -14.51 2.71 -14.94
C THR A 472 -15.00 1.35 -15.41
N ASP A 473 -14.42 0.82 -16.48
CA ASP A 473 -14.82 -0.44 -17.11
C ASP A 473 -14.60 -1.68 -16.22
N ILE A 474 -13.73 -1.58 -15.22
CA ILE A 474 -13.51 -2.65 -14.24
C ILE A 474 -14.36 -2.50 -12.98
N LEU A 475 -15.19 -1.47 -12.89
CA LEU A 475 -16.11 -1.27 -11.78
C LEU A 475 -17.42 -2.00 -12.06
N GLY A 476 -17.86 -2.84 -11.09
CA GLY A 476 -19.11 -3.62 -11.16
C GLY A 476 -20.37 -2.84 -10.79
#